data_544b7ae8041d9216d2cf75086a30a166
#
_entry.id   544b7ae8041d9216d2cf75086a30a166
#
_cell.length_a   1.000
_cell.length_b   1.000
_cell.length_c   1.000
_cell.angle_alpha   90.00
_cell.angle_beta   90.00
_cell.angle_gamma   90.00
#
_symmetry.space_group_name_H-M   'P 1'
#
loop_
_entity.id
_entity.type
_entity.pdbx_description
1 polymer ?
#
loop_
_entity_poly.entity_id
_entity_poly.type
_entity_poly.pdbx_seq_one_letter_code
_entity_poly.pdbx_strand_id
1 'polypeptide(L)'
;MPLPVEEIAKSMGMELYYAPLGNTIFGKTYFAAETVTVYEDAFGTKEKQIITRPGTMLINSNVYFMRNVGTANNTIIHECVHWDRHRKAFELQRLLDSGSNHISCEIVETYNGIPNDSPALMWMEWQANQLAPRILMPAEMTKLTMNQLLLNEYQDKPDEREAVRFESALAKLAHFFGVSIMAAKLRVIELGYEQAQGSHVYCNNKHLPSFSFSSGVLDSNQTFVIDENNLLFNLIINEELGNLFAEGKIVYVNCMLCVNKPKYISISETGELFLTNYALDHVDECCYVFNRKYSASNNYSDTFYRRCFLCRDVDSSSFVESDFNKDHKSNQSKASQEEAMLKISDCAKDIAEQIEDLGGFSKTLKYHMKRKDIREDELAWQSGVSAPTISKYLNDPDCKKKIENVLAVGKALRLNPVYMEDFIEKSQATIPNRHARIVLRYLIWNHPDDSVEEWQDKIDAANVDIKLPQQK
;
A
#
# COMPACT_ATOMS: atom_id res chain seq x y z
N MET A 1 -12.10 20.37 23.69
CA MET A 1 -11.11 21.33 23.20
C MET A 1 -9.80 20.59 23.05
N PRO A 2 -9.07 20.73 21.94
CA PRO A 2 -7.77 20.10 21.74
C PRO A 2 -6.78 20.49 22.85
N LEU A 3 -5.80 19.63 23.14
CA LEU A 3 -4.73 19.95 24.07
C LEU A 3 -3.87 21.10 23.52
N PRO A 4 -3.48 22.08 24.36
CA PRO A 4 -2.60 23.19 23.95
C PRO A 4 -1.14 22.69 23.88
N VAL A 5 -0.79 21.94 22.84
CA VAL A 5 0.47 21.21 22.73
C VAL A 5 1.72 22.09 22.80
N GLU A 6 1.65 23.29 22.21
CA GLU A 6 2.76 24.25 22.27
C GLU A 6 2.99 24.79 23.68
N GLU A 7 1.90 25.01 24.45
CA GLU A 7 2.00 25.46 25.85
C GLU A 7 2.56 24.33 26.74
N ILE A 8 2.18 23.07 26.43
CA ILE A 8 2.74 21.90 27.10
C ILE A 8 4.26 21.85 26.84
N ALA A 9 4.70 21.93 25.60
CA ALA A 9 6.12 21.92 25.27
C ALA A 9 6.88 23.05 25.99
N LYS A 10 6.32 24.28 25.97
CA LYS A 10 6.91 25.42 26.72
C LYS A 10 7.00 25.18 28.22
N SER A 11 5.95 24.59 28.83
CA SER A 11 5.93 24.26 30.27
C SER A 11 6.98 23.21 30.64
N MET A 12 7.38 22.36 29.71
CA MET A 12 8.48 21.39 29.83
C MET A 12 9.87 22.00 29.63
N GLY A 13 9.95 23.31 29.39
CA GLY A 13 11.20 24.03 29.13
C GLY A 13 11.73 23.86 27.71
N MET A 14 10.89 23.44 26.78
CA MET A 14 11.27 23.31 25.38
C MET A 14 11.02 24.60 24.60
N GLU A 15 11.87 24.85 23.61
CA GLU A 15 11.71 25.93 22.65
C GLU A 15 11.36 25.39 21.28
N LEU A 16 10.23 25.82 20.75
CA LEU A 16 9.71 25.35 19.46
C LEU A 16 10.03 26.34 18.35
N TYR A 17 10.57 25.83 17.24
CA TYR A 17 10.82 26.55 15.99
C TYR A 17 10.30 25.77 14.80
N TYR A 18 9.91 26.48 13.76
CA TYR A 18 9.60 25.88 12.46
C TYR A 18 10.86 25.88 11.58
N ALA A 19 11.08 24.78 10.83
CA ALA A 19 12.29 24.62 10.03
C ALA A 19 12.04 23.78 8.76
N PRO A 20 12.88 23.95 7.72
CA PRO A 20 12.84 23.12 6.51
C PRO A 20 13.56 21.78 6.79
N LEU A 21 12.85 20.78 7.29
CA LEU A 21 13.45 19.48 7.64
C LEU A 21 13.44 18.42 6.51
N GLY A 22 13.06 18.83 5.28
CA GLY A 22 12.89 17.89 4.16
C GLY A 22 11.53 17.21 4.17
N ASN A 23 11.34 16.18 3.33
CA ASN A 23 10.03 15.59 3.10
C ASN A 23 9.71 14.40 4.02
N THR A 24 10.71 13.83 4.68
CA THR A 24 10.57 12.61 5.48
C THR A 24 10.61 12.86 6.99
N ILE A 25 11.12 14.00 7.44
CA ILE A 25 11.29 14.33 8.86
C ILE A 25 10.18 15.29 9.29
N PHE A 26 9.42 14.93 10.30
CA PHE A 26 8.33 15.74 10.84
C PHE A 26 8.78 16.68 11.96
N GLY A 27 9.64 16.19 12.83
CA GLY A 27 10.18 16.94 13.94
C GLY A 27 11.59 16.50 14.30
N LYS A 28 12.26 17.32 15.09
CA LYS A 28 13.56 17.01 15.69
C LYS A 28 13.68 17.64 17.07
N THR A 29 14.11 16.85 18.05
CA THR A 29 14.47 17.35 19.38
C THR A 29 15.98 17.35 19.56
N TYR A 30 16.55 18.50 19.94
CA TYR A 30 17.97 18.69 20.14
C TYR A 30 18.34 18.54 21.62
N PHE A 31 19.41 17.79 21.87
CA PHE A 31 19.99 17.57 23.18
C PHE A 31 21.36 18.22 23.33
N ALA A 32 21.83 18.89 22.30
CA ALA A 32 23.13 19.60 22.26
C ALA A 32 23.05 20.86 21.39
N ALA A 33 24.10 21.66 21.47
CA ALA A 33 24.26 22.84 20.65
C ALA A 33 24.67 22.44 19.22
N GLU A 34 23.92 22.93 18.25
CA GLU A 34 24.19 22.79 16.82
C GLU A 34 23.68 24.03 16.09
N THR A 35 24.35 24.46 15.01
CA THR A 35 23.87 25.59 14.20
C THR A 35 22.87 25.07 13.19
N VAL A 36 21.63 25.57 13.23
CA VAL A 36 20.54 25.14 12.35
C VAL A 36 19.82 26.34 11.75
N THR A 37 19.24 26.13 10.56
CA THR A 37 18.37 27.11 9.92
C THR A 37 16.93 26.88 10.36
N VAL A 38 16.27 27.93 10.81
CA VAL A 38 14.86 27.93 11.22
C VAL A 38 14.13 29.07 10.53
N TYR A 39 12.79 28.99 10.54
CA TYR A 39 11.95 30.10 10.10
C TYR A 39 11.57 31.02 11.27
N GLU A 40 11.44 32.31 11.01
CA GLU A 40 10.94 33.28 12.01
C GLU A 40 9.42 33.10 12.27
N ASP A 41 8.73 32.52 11.27
CA ASP A 41 7.29 32.28 11.34
C ASP A 41 6.95 30.88 10.78
N ALA A 42 5.76 30.39 11.10
CA ALA A 42 5.27 29.11 10.64
C ALA A 42 5.10 29.02 9.10
N PHE A 43 5.06 30.17 8.40
CA PHE A 43 4.84 30.25 6.95
C PHE A 43 6.14 30.15 6.16
N GLY A 44 7.31 30.10 6.82
CA GLY A 44 8.60 29.96 6.15
C GLY A 44 8.99 31.20 5.32
N THR A 45 8.53 32.40 5.70
CA THR A 45 8.77 33.61 4.93
C THR A 45 10.16 34.20 5.11
N LYS A 46 10.78 33.95 6.25
CA LYS A 46 12.10 34.45 6.60
C LYS A 46 12.89 33.38 7.34
N GLU A 47 14.09 33.13 6.82
CA GLU A 47 15.04 32.21 7.44
C GLU A 47 16.00 32.95 8.37
N LYS A 48 16.37 32.29 9.48
CA LYS A 48 17.44 32.70 10.36
C LYS A 48 18.24 31.51 10.86
N GLN A 49 19.49 31.73 11.18
CA GLN A 49 20.31 30.74 11.86
C GLN A 49 20.21 30.92 13.37
N ILE A 50 20.06 29.81 14.06
CA ILE A 50 20.12 29.76 15.54
C ILE A 50 21.12 28.69 15.97
N ILE A 51 21.60 28.82 17.19
CA ILE A 51 22.34 27.76 17.87
C ILE A 51 21.33 27.05 18.78
N THR A 52 21.11 25.76 18.54
CA THR A 52 20.22 24.94 19.35
C THR A 52 20.80 24.78 20.77
N ARG A 53 19.92 24.46 21.70
CA ARG A 53 20.28 24.05 23.05
C ARG A 53 19.45 22.84 23.46
N PRO A 54 19.81 22.11 24.54
CA PRO A 54 18.97 21.03 25.04
C PRO A 54 17.53 21.51 25.26
N GLY A 55 16.55 20.81 24.62
CA GLY A 55 15.15 21.20 24.60
C GLY A 55 14.71 22.06 23.42
N THR A 56 15.61 22.37 22.47
CA THR A 56 15.19 22.96 21.19
C THR A 56 14.44 21.90 20.37
N MET A 57 13.21 22.21 19.95
CA MET A 57 12.35 21.40 19.09
C MET A 57 12.19 22.10 17.74
N LEU A 58 12.49 21.41 16.66
CA LEU A 58 12.18 21.86 15.31
C LEU A 58 10.99 21.08 14.76
N ILE A 59 10.01 21.79 14.22
CA ILE A 59 8.85 21.21 13.54
C ILE A 59 8.96 21.56 12.05
N ASN A 60 8.78 20.57 11.20
CA ASN A 60 8.81 20.76 9.76
C ASN A 60 7.61 21.63 9.31
N SER A 61 7.90 22.79 8.76
CA SER A 61 6.87 23.71 8.24
C SER A 61 5.99 23.06 7.17
N ASN A 62 6.55 22.17 6.35
CA ASN A 62 5.79 21.46 5.31
C ASN A 62 4.72 20.54 5.90
N VAL A 63 4.95 19.97 7.09
CA VAL A 63 3.95 19.11 7.77
C VAL A 63 2.73 19.91 8.16
N TYR A 64 2.91 21.15 8.61
CA TYR A 64 1.82 22.03 9.00
C TYR A 64 0.92 22.38 7.80
N PHE A 65 1.53 22.69 6.64
CA PHE A 65 0.80 23.15 5.45
C PHE A 65 0.31 22.04 4.55
N MET A 66 1.09 20.97 4.40
CA MET A 66 0.78 19.93 3.41
C MET A 66 -0.07 18.78 3.96
N ARG A 67 -0.12 18.58 5.27
CA ARG A 67 -0.88 17.46 5.85
C ARG A 67 -2.08 17.89 6.68
N ASN A 68 -1.93 18.46 7.83
CA ASN A 68 -2.95 19.14 8.65
C ASN A 68 -2.39 19.49 10.05
N VAL A 69 -3.13 20.35 10.78
CA VAL A 69 -2.82 20.72 12.18
C VAL A 69 -2.70 19.50 13.10
N GLY A 70 -3.50 18.45 12.86
CA GLY A 70 -3.46 17.24 13.69
C GLY A 70 -2.15 16.46 13.59
N THR A 71 -1.49 16.49 12.43
CA THR A 71 -0.15 15.89 12.29
C THR A 71 0.88 16.71 13.05
N ALA A 72 0.81 18.04 13.00
CA ALA A 72 1.70 18.92 13.77
C ALA A 72 1.54 18.69 15.28
N ASN A 73 0.30 18.62 15.79
CA ASN A 73 0.04 18.34 17.21
C ASN A 73 0.63 17.00 17.66
N ASN A 74 0.46 15.96 16.84
CA ASN A 74 1.03 14.66 17.14
C ASN A 74 2.56 14.71 17.16
N THR A 75 3.18 15.42 16.21
CA THR A 75 4.64 15.60 16.17
C THR A 75 5.14 16.33 17.40
N ILE A 76 4.51 17.43 17.80
CA ILE A 76 4.91 18.20 19.00
C ILE A 76 4.87 17.30 20.24
N ILE A 77 3.79 16.55 20.46
CA ILE A 77 3.71 15.65 21.62
C ILE A 77 4.69 14.49 21.53
N HIS A 78 4.93 13.95 20.32
CA HIS A 78 5.96 12.94 20.07
C HIS A 78 7.34 13.44 20.53
N GLU A 79 7.73 14.65 20.14
CA GLU A 79 8.97 15.28 20.57
C GLU A 79 9.00 15.56 22.08
N CYS A 80 7.87 15.93 22.68
CA CYS A 80 7.75 16.06 24.13
C CYS A 80 8.00 14.74 24.87
N VAL A 81 7.57 13.60 24.29
CA VAL A 81 7.86 12.27 24.85
C VAL A 81 9.36 11.98 24.80
N HIS A 82 10.04 12.30 23.69
CA HIS A 82 11.48 12.16 23.62
C HIS A 82 12.18 13.00 24.70
N TRP A 83 11.75 14.23 24.89
CA TRP A 83 12.32 15.12 25.91
C TRP A 83 12.11 14.60 27.34
N ASP A 84 10.91 14.12 27.66
CA ASP A 84 10.57 13.64 29.01
C ASP A 84 11.23 12.28 29.31
N ARG A 85 11.10 11.31 28.39
CA ARG A 85 11.43 9.91 28.65
C ARG A 85 12.83 9.52 28.22
N HIS A 86 13.33 10.09 27.12
CA HIS A 86 14.54 9.59 26.47
C HIS A 86 15.76 10.48 26.70
N ARG A 87 15.58 11.69 27.24
CA ARG A 87 16.68 12.63 27.48
C ARG A 87 17.87 12.00 28.18
N LYS A 88 17.65 11.30 29.31
CA LYS A 88 18.73 10.68 30.07
C LYS A 88 19.47 9.59 29.32
N ALA A 89 18.74 8.76 28.58
CA ALA A 89 19.36 7.71 27.77
C ALA A 89 20.21 8.32 26.67
N PHE A 90 19.72 9.40 26.06
CA PHE A 90 20.45 10.13 25.02
C PHE A 90 21.69 10.84 25.56
N GLU A 91 21.60 11.46 26.73
CA GLU A 91 22.76 12.05 27.43
C GLU A 91 23.84 11.00 27.73
N LEU A 92 23.45 9.79 28.16
CA LEU A 92 24.38 8.68 28.37
C LEU A 92 25.02 8.19 27.07
N GLN A 93 24.24 8.06 26.00
CA GLN A 93 24.75 7.65 24.70
C GLN A 93 25.78 8.63 24.15
N ARG A 94 25.57 9.94 24.34
CA ARG A 94 26.54 11.00 23.97
C ARG A 94 27.86 10.92 24.70
N LEU A 95 27.88 10.40 25.92
CA LEU A 95 29.14 10.16 26.63
C LEU A 95 29.97 9.04 26.01
N LEU A 96 29.30 8.12 25.29
CA LEU A 96 29.92 6.99 24.61
C LEU A 96 30.24 7.32 23.14
N ASP A 97 29.41 8.13 22.50
CA ASP A 97 29.54 8.54 21.10
C ASP A 97 29.15 10.03 20.93
N SER A 98 30.16 10.86 20.69
CA SER A 98 29.99 12.32 20.61
C SER A 98 29.33 12.82 19.31
N GLY A 99 28.92 11.92 18.41
CA GLY A 99 28.41 12.27 17.08
C GLY A 99 26.91 12.59 16.99
N SER A 100 26.10 12.20 17.97
CA SER A 100 24.64 12.34 17.90
C SER A 100 24.14 13.52 18.72
N ASN A 101 23.62 14.56 18.07
CA ASN A 101 23.14 15.79 18.72
C ASN A 101 21.62 15.90 18.83
N HIS A 102 20.86 15.07 18.11
CA HIS A 102 19.39 15.15 18.05
C HIS A 102 18.75 13.77 17.82
N ILE A 103 17.45 13.66 18.12
CA ILE A 103 16.56 12.57 17.65
C ILE A 103 15.64 13.17 16.58
N SER A 104 15.40 12.43 15.51
CA SER A 104 14.52 12.84 14.42
C SER A 104 13.28 11.95 14.39
N CYS A 105 12.10 12.57 14.43
CA CYS A 105 10.84 11.90 14.12
C CYS A 105 10.74 11.76 12.59
N GLU A 106 10.98 10.55 12.10
CA GLU A 106 10.80 10.22 10.69
C GLU A 106 9.41 9.63 10.46
N ILE A 107 8.99 9.59 9.17
CA ILE A 107 7.79 8.86 8.76
C ILE A 107 8.08 7.37 8.97
N VAL A 108 7.72 6.86 10.15
CA VAL A 108 7.64 5.42 10.36
C VAL A 108 6.22 5.03 10.03
N GLU A 109 6.01 4.31 8.93
CA GLU A 109 4.74 3.63 8.71
C GLU A 109 4.47 2.75 9.92
N THR A 110 3.29 2.90 10.49
CA THR A 110 2.88 2.43 11.82
C THR A 110 3.34 1.00 12.12
N TYR A 111 4.32 0.88 12.98
CA TYR A 111 4.75 -0.40 13.56
C TYR A 111 3.68 -0.87 14.55
N ASN A 112 2.90 -1.87 14.17
CA ASN A 112 1.94 -2.53 15.06
C ASN A 112 2.57 -3.64 15.93
N GLY A 113 3.90 -3.74 15.98
CA GLY A 113 4.62 -4.75 16.76
C GLY A 113 5.62 -4.16 17.73
N ILE A 114 5.83 -4.86 18.85
CA ILE A 114 6.92 -4.57 19.79
C ILE A 114 8.25 -4.93 19.08
N PRO A 115 9.22 -4.00 18.98
CA PRO A 115 10.51 -4.30 18.36
C PRO A 115 11.29 -5.25 19.28
N ASN A 116 11.35 -6.51 18.93
CA ASN A 116 12.22 -7.47 19.60
C ASN A 116 13.63 -7.36 18.99
N ASP A 117 14.65 -7.26 19.83
CA ASP A 117 16.08 -7.18 19.48
C ASP A 117 16.48 -5.96 18.61
N SER A 118 15.71 -4.88 18.69
CA SER A 118 15.99 -3.66 17.95
C SER A 118 16.94 -2.71 18.68
N PRO A 119 17.72 -1.85 17.97
CA PRO A 119 18.52 -0.81 18.57
C PRO A 119 17.71 0.09 19.51
N ALA A 120 18.34 0.62 20.56
CA ALA A 120 17.69 1.46 21.57
C ALA A 120 16.90 2.65 20.97
N LEU A 121 17.39 3.24 19.88
CA LEU A 121 16.71 4.32 19.16
C LEU A 121 15.35 3.88 18.60
N MET A 122 15.24 2.67 18.03
CA MET A 122 13.95 2.16 17.52
C MET A 122 12.93 1.96 18.63
N TRP A 123 13.37 1.57 19.83
CA TRP A 123 12.52 1.49 21.02
C TRP A 123 12.01 2.86 21.45
N MET A 124 12.87 3.87 21.44
CA MET A 124 12.50 5.25 21.79
C MET A 124 11.47 5.79 20.79
N GLU A 125 11.67 5.60 19.50
CA GLU A 125 10.73 5.99 18.46
C GLU A 125 9.39 5.25 18.61
N TRP A 126 9.43 3.95 18.85
CA TRP A 126 8.22 3.17 19.08
C TRP A 126 7.44 3.69 20.31
N GLN A 127 8.12 3.98 21.43
CA GLN A 127 7.48 4.52 22.63
C GLN A 127 6.86 5.89 22.36
N ALA A 128 7.54 6.77 21.66
CA ALA A 128 7.01 8.10 21.34
C ALA A 128 5.78 8.00 20.42
N ASN A 129 5.84 7.15 19.41
CA ASN A 129 4.72 6.87 18.50
C ASN A 129 3.50 6.26 19.21
N GLN A 130 3.72 5.44 20.25
CA GLN A 130 2.62 4.86 21.03
C GLN A 130 2.03 5.84 22.04
N LEU A 131 2.85 6.67 22.67
CA LEU A 131 2.41 7.56 23.73
C LEU A 131 1.75 8.85 23.23
N ALA A 132 2.24 9.43 22.14
CA ALA A 132 1.73 10.69 21.63
C ALA A 132 0.21 10.64 21.32
N PRO A 133 -0.32 9.67 20.58
CA PRO A 133 -1.77 9.57 20.37
C PRO A 133 -2.56 9.32 21.66
N ARG A 134 -2.00 8.59 22.63
CA ARG A 134 -2.66 8.32 23.92
C ARG A 134 -2.74 9.54 24.82
N ILE A 135 -1.74 10.42 24.74
CA ILE A 135 -1.75 11.71 25.44
C ILE A 135 -2.77 12.65 24.81
N LEU A 136 -2.79 12.74 23.46
CA LEU A 136 -3.72 13.60 22.74
C LEU A 136 -5.17 13.12 22.85
N MET A 137 -5.39 11.80 22.91
CA MET A 137 -6.69 11.15 22.96
C MET A 137 -6.77 10.19 24.17
N PRO A 138 -6.96 10.68 25.41
CA PRO A 138 -7.10 9.83 26.59
C PRO A 138 -8.30 8.89 26.43
N ALA A 139 -8.15 7.63 26.85
CA ALA A 139 -9.08 6.54 26.56
C ALA A 139 -10.55 6.87 26.90
N GLU A 140 -10.79 7.30 28.14
CA GLU A 140 -12.15 7.58 28.65
C GLU A 140 -12.82 8.73 27.87
N MET A 141 -12.10 9.84 27.66
CA MET A 141 -12.62 10.98 26.91
C MET A 141 -12.87 10.62 25.45
N THR A 142 -11.98 9.81 24.86
CA THR A 142 -12.14 9.37 23.47
C THR A 142 -13.38 8.50 23.29
N LYS A 143 -13.60 7.54 24.20
CA LYS A 143 -14.81 6.68 24.20
C LYS A 143 -16.09 7.49 24.40
N LEU A 144 -16.11 8.38 25.39
CA LEU A 144 -17.27 9.25 25.65
C LEU A 144 -17.60 10.12 24.44
N THR A 145 -16.60 10.76 23.86
CA THR A 145 -16.79 11.64 22.70
C THR A 145 -17.23 10.85 21.49
N MET A 146 -16.58 9.70 21.19
CA MET A 146 -16.95 8.85 20.06
C MET A 146 -18.39 8.35 20.16
N ASN A 147 -18.80 7.85 21.32
CA ASN A 147 -20.17 7.38 21.55
C ASN A 147 -21.20 8.51 21.35
N GLN A 148 -20.91 9.72 21.86
CA GLN A 148 -21.78 10.87 21.65
C GLN A 148 -21.89 11.26 20.17
N LEU A 149 -20.76 11.26 19.44
CA LEU A 149 -20.74 11.57 18.02
C LEU A 149 -21.52 10.51 17.20
N LEU A 150 -21.36 9.23 17.52
CA LEU A 150 -22.14 8.16 16.89
C LEU A 150 -23.64 8.33 17.11
N LEU A 151 -24.05 8.64 18.34
CA LEU A 151 -25.48 8.91 18.64
C LEU A 151 -26.00 10.09 17.82
N ASN A 152 -25.23 11.17 17.71
CA ASN A 152 -25.62 12.33 16.89
C ASN A 152 -25.74 11.96 15.41
N GLU A 153 -24.77 11.21 14.85
CA GLU A 153 -24.86 10.75 13.45
C GLU A 153 -26.08 9.86 13.20
N TYR A 154 -26.43 8.99 14.15
CA TYR A 154 -27.64 8.17 14.05
C TYR A 154 -28.92 9.00 14.05
N GLN A 155 -28.98 10.08 14.81
CA GLN A 155 -30.12 10.97 14.87
C GLN A 155 -30.22 11.86 13.62
N ASP A 156 -29.09 12.38 13.16
CA ASP A 156 -29.02 13.33 12.04
C ASP A 156 -29.23 12.64 10.68
N LYS A 157 -28.75 11.38 10.54
CA LYS A 157 -28.73 10.63 9.28
C LYS A 157 -29.23 9.18 9.48
N PRO A 158 -30.50 8.97 9.84
CA PRO A 158 -31.03 7.63 10.17
C PRO A 158 -30.97 6.64 8.98
N ASP A 159 -31.15 7.15 7.75
CA ASP A 159 -31.19 6.34 6.52
C ASP A 159 -29.81 6.10 5.88
N GLU A 160 -28.74 6.69 6.45
CA GLU A 160 -27.39 6.53 5.93
C GLU A 160 -26.79 5.18 6.38
N ARG A 161 -25.89 4.61 5.60
CA ARG A 161 -25.15 3.39 5.94
C ARG A 161 -24.34 3.57 7.21
N GLU A 162 -24.29 2.53 8.05
CA GLU A 162 -23.59 2.56 9.34
C GLU A 162 -22.09 2.95 9.17
N ALA A 163 -21.39 2.37 8.18
CA ALA A 163 -20.00 2.67 7.89
C ALA A 163 -19.78 4.15 7.55
N VAL A 164 -20.71 4.78 6.83
CA VAL A 164 -20.62 6.21 6.46
C VAL A 164 -20.83 7.10 7.69
N ARG A 165 -21.81 6.75 8.54
CA ARG A 165 -22.03 7.44 9.83
C ARG A 165 -20.82 7.31 10.73
N PHE A 166 -20.23 6.12 10.81
CA PHE A 166 -19.03 5.88 11.62
C PHE A 166 -17.84 6.72 11.12
N GLU A 167 -17.61 6.76 9.81
CA GLU A 167 -16.54 7.57 9.22
C GLU A 167 -16.76 9.08 9.48
N SER A 168 -18.00 9.56 9.39
CA SER A 168 -18.35 10.94 9.74
C SER A 168 -18.06 11.24 11.22
N ALA A 169 -18.45 10.35 12.13
CA ALA A 169 -18.15 10.47 13.55
C ALA A 169 -16.64 10.47 13.83
N LEU A 170 -15.89 9.60 13.15
CA LEU A 170 -14.44 9.53 13.24
C LEU A 170 -13.76 10.83 12.80
N ALA A 171 -14.21 11.43 11.70
CA ALA A 171 -13.71 12.72 11.24
C ALA A 171 -13.98 13.85 12.24
N LYS A 172 -15.19 13.88 12.83
CA LYS A 172 -15.54 14.83 13.90
C LYS A 172 -14.73 14.62 15.18
N LEU A 173 -14.45 13.35 15.53
CA LEU A 173 -13.58 12.99 16.66
C LEU A 173 -12.15 13.54 16.44
N ALA A 174 -11.60 13.31 15.25
CA ALA A 174 -10.27 13.81 14.88
C ALA A 174 -10.19 15.34 15.01
N HIS A 175 -11.21 16.04 14.53
CA HIS A 175 -11.32 17.49 14.66
C HIS A 175 -11.42 17.93 16.13
N PHE A 176 -12.23 17.23 16.93
CA PHE A 176 -12.43 17.55 18.36
C PHE A 176 -11.12 17.48 19.16
N PHE A 177 -10.28 16.48 18.89
CA PHE A 177 -8.98 16.32 19.57
C PHE A 177 -7.82 17.05 18.86
N GLY A 178 -8.05 17.63 17.68
CA GLY A 178 -7.01 18.27 16.88
C GLY A 178 -5.93 17.29 16.43
N VAL A 179 -6.34 16.09 15.99
CA VAL A 179 -5.47 15.05 15.48
C VAL A 179 -5.81 14.72 14.00
N SER A 180 -4.96 13.96 13.34
CA SER A 180 -5.29 13.43 12.00
C SER A 180 -6.37 12.35 12.09
N ILE A 181 -7.20 12.19 11.04
CA ILE A 181 -8.22 11.15 10.99
C ILE A 181 -7.58 9.76 11.13
N MET A 182 -6.38 9.56 10.57
CA MET A 182 -5.65 8.30 10.70
C MET A 182 -5.23 8.04 12.16
N ALA A 183 -4.74 9.05 12.89
CA ALA A 183 -4.40 8.92 14.30
C ALA A 183 -5.66 8.61 15.14
N ALA A 184 -6.78 9.27 14.86
CA ALA A 184 -8.06 8.97 15.51
C ALA A 184 -8.52 7.53 15.21
N LYS A 185 -8.44 7.10 13.94
CA LYS A 185 -8.77 5.74 13.51
C LYS A 185 -7.98 4.68 14.29
N LEU A 186 -6.67 4.79 14.32
CA LEU A 186 -5.80 3.84 15.03
C LEU A 186 -6.12 3.82 16.53
N ARG A 187 -6.38 5.00 17.12
CA ARG A 187 -6.71 5.11 18.53
C ARG A 187 -8.05 4.46 18.88
N VAL A 188 -9.09 4.65 18.09
CA VAL A 188 -10.40 4.04 18.37
C VAL A 188 -10.36 2.52 18.13
N ILE A 189 -9.60 2.01 17.15
CA ILE A 189 -9.35 0.57 16.98
C ILE A 189 -8.71 0.00 18.25
N GLU A 190 -7.68 0.64 18.79
CA GLU A 190 -7.03 0.25 20.05
C GLU A 190 -8.03 0.24 21.23
N LEU A 191 -9.03 1.12 21.20
CA LEU A 191 -10.07 1.22 22.22
C LEU A 191 -11.24 0.25 22.01
N GLY A 192 -11.19 -0.60 20.98
CA GLY A 192 -12.16 -1.67 20.73
C GLY A 192 -13.24 -1.34 19.69
N TYR A 193 -13.12 -0.22 18.95
CA TYR A 193 -14.04 0.10 17.84
C TYR A 193 -13.54 -0.55 16.55
N GLU A 194 -13.80 -1.83 16.36
CA GLU A 194 -13.36 -2.61 15.19
C GLU A 194 -13.86 -2.03 13.86
N GLN A 195 -15.06 -1.43 13.85
CA GLN A 195 -15.68 -0.80 12.68
C GLN A 195 -14.82 0.29 12.04
N ALA A 196 -13.92 0.91 12.82
CA ALA A 196 -12.98 1.88 12.29
C ALA A 196 -12.04 1.31 11.22
N GLN A 197 -11.85 -0.01 11.16
CA GLN A 197 -11.02 -0.63 10.11
C GLN A 197 -11.63 -0.41 8.71
N GLY A 198 -12.96 -0.34 8.59
CA GLY A 198 -13.68 -0.07 7.36
C GLY A 198 -13.84 1.41 7.01
N SER A 199 -13.33 2.33 7.83
CA SER A 199 -13.47 3.78 7.65
C SER A 199 -12.15 4.41 7.25
N HIS A 200 -12.18 5.47 6.43
CA HIS A 200 -11.01 6.24 6.01
C HIS A 200 -9.88 5.32 5.49
N VAL A 201 -10.21 4.52 4.51
CA VAL A 201 -9.29 3.54 3.92
C VAL A 201 -8.76 4.07 2.60
N TYR A 202 -7.44 3.99 2.43
CA TYR A 202 -6.74 4.34 1.20
C TYR A 202 -6.01 3.12 0.66
N CYS A 203 -6.14 2.88 -0.64
CA CYS A 203 -5.41 1.87 -1.36
C CYS A 203 -5.16 2.34 -2.79
N ASN A 204 -3.99 2.06 -3.35
CA ASN A 204 -3.59 2.53 -4.68
C ASN A 204 -3.79 4.05 -4.88
N ASN A 205 -3.49 4.85 -3.85
CA ASN A 205 -3.68 6.31 -3.79
C ASN A 205 -5.16 6.78 -3.97
N LYS A 206 -6.13 5.88 -3.79
CA LYS A 206 -7.56 6.19 -3.85
C LYS A 206 -8.20 6.02 -2.48
N HIS A 207 -9.11 6.93 -2.12
CA HIS A 207 -9.99 6.75 -0.99
C HIS A 207 -11.07 5.74 -1.36
N LEU A 208 -11.24 4.72 -0.53
CA LEU A 208 -12.22 3.67 -0.74
C LEU A 208 -13.55 4.03 -0.06
N PRO A 209 -14.69 3.54 -0.59
CA PRO A 209 -15.96 3.63 0.13
C PRO A 209 -15.86 2.97 1.51
N SER A 210 -16.44 3.60 2.53
CA SER A 210 -16.52 3.02 3.87
C SER A 210 -17.32 1.73 3.86
N PHE A 211 -16.89 0.73 4.63
CA PHE A 211 -17.51 -0.58 4.67
C PHE A 211 -17.67 -1.10 6.11
N SER A 212 -18.61 -2.00 6.30
CA SER A 212 -18.91 -2.67 7.57
C SER A 212 -18.71 -4.18 7.46
N PHE A 213 -18.47 -4.78 8.60
CA PHE A 213 -18.34 -6.24 8.77
C PHE A 213 -18.76 -6.62 10.20
N SER A 214 -19.05 -7.90 10.41
CA SER A 214 -19.46 -8.43 11.71
C SER A 214 -18.30 -8.35 12.72
N SER A 215 -18.60 -8.04 13.98
CA SER A 215 -17.60 -7.97 15.04
C SER A 215 -16.86 -9.29 15.22
N GLY A 216 -15.54 -9.22 15.48
CA GLY A 216 -14.69 -10.38 15.71
C GLY A 216 -14.29 -11.15 14.44
N VAL A 217 -14.61 -10.64 13.26
CA VAL A 217 -14.22 -11.26 11.98
C VAL A 217 -12.77 -11.03 11.65
N LEU A 218 -12.23 -9.85 11.95
CA LEU A 218 -10.86 -9.49 11.65
C LEU A 218 -9.97 -9.51 12.90
N ASP A 219 -8.88 -10.27 12.82
CA ASP A 219 -7.77 -10.12 13.74
C ASP A 219 -7.00 -8.81 13.46
N SER A 220 -6.18 -8.37 14.42
CA SER A 220 -5.41 -7.12 14.34
C SER A 220 -4.48 -7.02 13.13
N ASN A 221 -4.07 -8.16 12.58
CA ASN A 221 -3.18 -8.27 11.43
C ASN A 221 -3.93 -8.65 10.13
N GLN A 222 -5.26 -8.57 10.11
CA GLN A 222 -6.08 -8.94 8.96
C GLN A 222 -6.73 -7.71 8.30
N THR A 223 -7.10 -7.86 7.03
CA THR A 223 -7.76 -6.81 6.24
C THR A 223 -8.52 -7.42 5.07
N PHE A 224 -9.60 -6.75 4.63
CA PHE A 224 -10.26 -7.05 3.36
C PHE A 224 -9.60 -6.34 2.17
N VAL A 225 -8.77 -5.32 2.44
CA VAL A 225 -8.20 -4.46 1.42
C VAL A 225 -6.80 -4.91 1.05
N ILE A 226 -6.55 -5.09 -0.25
CA ILE A 226 -5.27 -5.49 -0.82
C ILE A 226 -4.97 -4.62 -2.04
N ASP A 227 -3.73 -4.17 -2.19
CA ASP A 227 -3.31 -3.46 -3.39
C ASP A 227 -3.09 -4.41 -4.59
N GLU A 228 -3.04 -3.84 -5.79
CA GLU A 228 -2.94 -4.60 -7.03
C GLU A 228 -1.70 -5.48 -7.11
N ASN A 229 -0.55 -5.00 -6.63
CA ASN A 229 0.70 -5.76 -6.69
C ASN A 229 0.64 -7.00 -5.80
N ASN A 230 0.15 -6.84 -4.57
CA ASN A 230 -0.03 -7.94 -3.64
C ASN A 230 -1.14 -8.90 -4.10
N LEU A 231 -2.21 -8.40 -4.74
CA LEU A 231 -3.23 -9.23 -5.34
C LEU A 231 -2.63 -10.11 -6.45
N LEU A 232 -1.93 -9.52 -7.41
CA LEU A 232 -1.31 -10.27 -8.51
C LEU A 232 -0.36 -11.35 -7.98
N PHE A 233 0.44 -11.01 -6.99
CA PHE A 233 1.29 -11.98 -6.32
C PHE A 233 0.48 -13.14 -5.73
N ASN A 234 -0.61 -12.86 -4.99
CA ASN A 234 -1.47 -13.88 -4.41
C ASN A 234 -2.15 -14.75 -5.47
N LEU A 235 -2.62 -14.17 -6.59
CA LEU A 235 -3.24 -14.92 -7.69
C LEU A 235 -2.24 -15.84 -8.40
N ILE A 236 -0.96 -15.48 -8.45
CA ILE A 236 0.10 -16.31 -9.05
C ILE A 236 0.47 -17.49 -8.16
N ILE A 237 0.68 -17.25 -6.87
CA ILE A 237 1.16 -18.31 -5.96
C ILE A 237 0.04 -19.20 -5.41
N ASN A 238 -1.22 -18.77 -5.49
CA ASN A 238 -2.38 -19.57 -5.10
C ASN A 238 -3.15 -19.99 -6.34
N GLU A 239 -2.90 -21.22 -6.80
CA GLU A 239 -3.51 -21.76 -8.00
C GLU A 239 -5.04 -21.77 -7.92
N GLU A 240 -5.62 -22.13 -6.78
CA GLU A 240 -7.08 -22.17 -6.59
C GLU A 240 -7.69 -20.77 -6.71
N LEU A 241 -7.08 -19.78 -6.04
CA LEU A 241 -7.51 -18.38 -6.12
C LEU A 241 -7.36 -17.84 -7.54
N GLY A 242 -6.24 -18.13 -8.19
CA GLY A 242 -5.98 -17.77 -9.58
C GLY A 242 -7.01 -18.36 -10.55
N ASN A 243 -7.39 -19.63 -10.37
CA ASN A 243 -8.42 -20.29 -11.18
C ASN A 243 -9.80 -19.66 -10.96
N LEU A 244 -10.21 -19.40 -9.72
CA LEU A 244 -11.47 -18.72 -9.42
C LEU A 244 -11.54 -17.32 -10.06
N PHE A 245 -10.42 -16.59 -10.04
CA PHE A 245 -10.33 -15.28 -10.68
C PHE A 245 -10.39 -15.39 -12.21
N ALA A 246 -9.65 -16.32 -12.80
CA ALA A 246 -9.67 -16.57 -14.25
C ALA A 246 -11.03 -17.02 -14.78
N GLU A 247 -11.79 -17.79 -13.96
CA GLU A 247 -13.16 -18.22 -14.27
C GLU A 247 -14.21 -17.12 -14.05
N GLY A 248 -13.79 -15.95 -13.54
CA GLY A 248 -14.71 -14.84 -13.25
C GLY A 248 -15.65 -15.09 -12.07
N LYS A 249 -15.38 -16.09 -11.24
CA LYS A 249 -16.15 -16.37 -10.01
C LYS A 249 -15.89 -15.36 -8.90
N ILE A 250 -14.74 -14.75 -8.93
CA ILE A 250 -14.33 -13.66 -8.05
C ILE A 250 -13.79 -12.51 -8.88
N VAL A 251 -13.95 -11.29 -8.38
CA VAL A 251 -13.52 -10.06 -9.06
C VAL A 251 -12.79 -9.15 -8.07
N TYR A 252 -11.86 -8.35 -8.60
CA TYR A 252 -11.18 -7.32 -7.84
C TYR A 252 -11.87 -5.98 -8.04
N VAL A 253 -12.39 -5.42 -6.98
CA VAL A 253 -13.15 -4.17 -7.01
C VAL A 253 -12.99 -3.42 -5.70
N ASN A 254 -12.85 -2.10 -5.75
CA ASN A 254 -12.60 -1.25 -4.58
C ASN A 254 -11.42 -1.75 -3.71
N CYS A 255 -10.36 -2.24 -4.33
CA CYS A 255 -9.21 -2.87 -3.65
C CYS A 255 -9.58 -4.06 -2.75
N MET A 256 -10.66 -4.76 -3.07
CA MET A 256 -11.10 -5.97 -2.40
C MET A 256 -11.32 -7.08 -3.42
N LEU A 257 -11.05 -8.31 -3.04
CA LEU A 257 -11.35 -9.50 -3.84
C LEU A 257 -12.71 -10.05 -3.40
N CYS A 258 -13.70 -9.92 -4.26
CA CYS A 258 -15.11 -10.19 -3.95
C CYS A 258 -15.69 -11.32 -4.81
N VAL A 259 -16.60 -12.09 -4.26
CA VAL A 259 -17.39 -13.07 -5.00
C VAL A 259 -18.25 -12.38 -6.06
N ASN A 260 -18.16 -12.83 -7.31
CA ASN A 260 -18.86 -12.23 -8.43
C ASN A 260 -20.33 -12.71 -8.49
N LYS A 261 -21.17 -12.08 -7.70
CA LYS A 261 -22.63 -12.30 -7.71
C LYS A 261 -23.38 -10.97 -7.84
N PRO A 262 -24.53 -10.92 -8.52
CA PRO A 262 -25.33 -9.69 -8.66
C PRO A 262 -25.75 -9.05 -7.32
N LYS A 263 -25.81 -9.82 -6.24
CA LYS A 263 -26.06 -9.34 -4.87
C LYS A 263 -24.94 -8.41 -4.38
N TYR A 264 -23.70 -8.69 -4.78
CA TYR A 264 -22.51 -8.02 -4.26
C TYR A 264 -21.86 -7.05 -5.25
N ILE A 265 -21.99 -7.34 -6.55
CA ILE A 265 -21.33 -6.58 -7.61
C ILE A 265 -22.36 -5.91 -8.51
N SER A 266 -22.17 -4.64 -8.75
CA SER A 266 -22.88 -3.85 -9.76
C SER A 266 -21.92 -3.38 -10.85
N ILE A 267 -22.48 -3.11 -12.02
CA ILE A 267 -21.74 -2.60 -13.19
C ILE A 267 -22.33 -1.22 -13.53
N SER A 268 -21.45 -0.22 -13.69
CA SER A 268 -21.85 1.10 -14.16
C SER A 268 -22.23 1.09 -15.64
N GLU A 269 -22.82 2.16 -16.14
CA GLU A 269 -23.08 2.34 -17.56
C GLU A 269 -21.80 2.35 -18.41
N THR A 270 -20.67 2.68 -17.79
CA THR A 270 -19.33 2.69 -18.42
C THR A 270 -18.63 1.33 -18.35
N GLY A 271 -19.25 0.31 -17.70
CA GLY A 271 -18.67 -1.03 -17.56
C GLY A 271 -17.76 -1.19 -16.33
N GLU A 272 -17.62 -0.17 -15.49
CA GLU A 272 -16.84 -0.29 -14.26
C GLU A 272 -17.59 -1.10 -13.20
N LEU A 273 -16.85 -1.96 -12.51
CA LEU A 273 -17.35 -2.76 -11.40
C LEU A 273 -17.29 -1.97 -10.10
N PHE A 274 -18.32 -2.10 -9.29
CA PHE A 274 -18.33 -1.57 -7.92
C PHE A 274 -19.14 -2.48 -6.97
N LEU A 275 -18.78 -2.42 -5.69
CA LEU A 275 -19.52 -3.12 -4.65
C LEU A 275 -20.89 -2.48 -4.44
N THR A 276 -21.94 -3.30 -4.34
CA THR A 276 -23.28 -2.82 -3.95
C THR A 276 -23.27 -2.27 -2.52
N ASN A 277 -24.26 -1.46 -2.17
CA ASN A 277 -24.41 -1.02 -0.78
C ASN A 277 -24.53 -2.20 0.18
N TYR A 278 -25.23 -3.27 -0.26
CA TYR A 278 -25.32 -4.49 0.52
C TYR A 278 -23.94 -5.12 0.78
N ALA A 279 -23.11 -5.24 -0.26
CA ALA A 279 -21.77 -5.79 -0.13
C ALA A 279 -20.86 -4.92 0.77
N LEU A 280 -20.97 -3.59 0.64
CA LEU A 280 -20.24 -2.64 1.50
C LEU A 280 -20.68 -2.69 2.97
N ASP A 281 -21.91 -3.10 3.25
CA ASP A 281 -22.40 -3.27 4.63
C ASP A 281 -22.11 -4.67 5.19
N HIS A 282 -21.73 -5.64 4.33
CA HIS A 282 -21.50 -7.04 4.67
C HIS A 282 -20.27 -7.60 3.95
N VAL A 283 -19.14 -6.89 4.01
CA VAL A 283 -17.92 -7.32 3.29
C VAL A 283 -17.40 -8.69 3.76
N ASP A 284 -17.69 -9.06 4.99
CA ASP A 284 -17.37 -10.36 5.56
C ASP A 284 -18.17 -11.52 4.95
N GLU A 285 -19.29 -11.26 4.26
CA GLU A 285 -20.04 -12.30 3.54
C GLU A 285 -19.42 -12.59 2.16
N CYS A 286 -18.78 -11.61 1.53
CA CYS A 286 -18.46 -11.68 0.10
C CYS A 286 -17.01 -11.37 -0.26
N CYS A 287 -16.22 -10.79 0.64
CA CYS A 287 -14.85 -10.39 0.35
C CYS A 287 -13.85 -11.27 1.08
N TYR A 288 -12.72 -11.51 0.41
CA TYR A 288 -11.61 -12.27 0.98
C TYR A 288 -10.86 -11.46 2.04
N VAL A 289 -10.46 -12.12 3.12
CA VAL A 289 -9.61 -11.57 4.17
C VAL A 289 -8.16 -11.93 3.90
N PHE A 290 -7.27 -10.96 4.05
CA PHE A 290 -5.84 -11.13 3.89
C PHE A 290 -5.11 -10.88 5.20
N ASN A 291 -4.16 -11.77 5.55
CA ASN A 291 -3.28 -11.55 6.68
C ASN A 291 -2.14 -10.61 6.26
N ARG A 292 -2.00 -9.51 6.98
CA ARG A 292 -0.85 -8.61 6.86
C ARG A 292 0.32 -9.17 7.66
N LYS A 293 1.50 -9.21 7.07
CA LYS A 293 2.74 -9.42 7.79
C LYS A 293 3.69 -8.28 7.49
N TYR A 294 4.14 -7.62 8.55
CA TYR A 294 5.14 -6.58 8.44
C TYR A 294 6.52 -7.24 8.57
N SER A 295 7.38 -7.04 7.61
CA SER A 295 8.79 -7.40 7.70
C SER A 295 9.59 -6.14 8.02
N ALA A 296 10.24 -6.12 9.16
CA ALA A 296 11.20 -5.09 9.50
C ALA A 296 12.54 -5.42 8.86
N SER A 297 12.72 -5.12 7.59
CA SER A 297 14.04 -5.13 6.97
C SER A 297 14.39 -3.72 6.53
N ASN A 298 15.44 -3.18 7.15
CA ASN A 298 16.23 -2.03 6.72
C ASN A 298 15.52 -1.05 5.75
N ASN A 299 14.77 -0.09 6.30
CA ASN A 299 14.18 1.08 5.65
C ASN A 299 12.93 0.92 4.78
N TYR A 300 12.34 -0.26 4.61
CA TYR A 300 11.05 -0.43 3.95
C TYR A 300 10.19 -1.44 4.71
N SER A 301 8.97 -1.03 5.09
CA SER A 301 7.96 -1.94 5.60
C SER A 301 7.30 -2.65 4.43
N ASP A 302 7.84 -3.80 4.02
CA ASP A 302 7.16 -4.66 3.06
C ASP A 302 5.98 -5.32 3.76
N THR A 303 4.77 -5.02 3.29
CA THR A 303 3.55 -5.67 3.76
C THR A 303 3.34 -6.93 2.93
N PHE A 304 3.49 -8.10 3.56
CA PHE A 304 3.20 -9.38 2.91
C PHE A 304 1.82 -9.88 3.29
N TYR A 305 1.05 -10.28 2.28
CA TYR A 305 -0.24 -10.93 2.47
C TYR A 305 -0.03 -12.44 2.33
N ARG A 306 -0.15 -13.18 3.45
CA ARG A 306 0.20 -14.60 3.48
C ARG A 306 -0.98 -15.55 3.43
N ARG A 307 -2.15 -15.06 3.78
CA ARG A 307 -3.36 -15.85 3.88
C ARG A 307 -4.51 -15.11 3.26
N CYS A 308 -5.31 -15.84 2.50
CA CYS A 308 -6.51 -15.33 1.89
C CYS A 308 -7.62 -16.35 2.15
N PHE A 309 -8.73 -15.90 2.69
CA PHE A 309 -9.90 -16.74 2.90
C PHE A 309 -11.18 -15.92 2.77
N LEU A 310 -12.25 -16.57 2.31
CA LEU A 310 -13.58 -16.00 2.31
C LEU A 310 -14.21 -16.24 3.67
N CYS A 311 -14.60 -15.18 4.36
CA CYS A 311 -15.16 -15.28 5.70
C CYS A 311 -16.51 -15.97 5.69
N ARG A 312 -17.44 -15.54 4.80
CA ARG A 312 -18.78 -16.10 4.76
C ARG A 312 -19.54 -15.64 3.52
N ASP A 313 -19.90 -16.57 2.65
CA ASP A 313 -20.99 -16.38 1.70
C ASP A 313 -22.20 -17.17 2.22
N VAL A 314 -23.21 -16.46 2.72
CA VAL A 314 -24.40 -17.07 3.35
C VAL A 314 -25.18 -17.95 2.36
N ASP A 315 -25.07 -17.66 1.07
CA ASP A 315 -25.76 -18.38 0.00
C ASP A 315 -24.91 -19.54 -0.57
N SER A 316 -23.64 -19.69 -0.17
CA SER A 316 -22.79 -20.78 -0.61
C SER A 316 -22.58 -21.78 0.51
N SER A 317 -22.84 -23.06 0.20
CA SER A 317 -22.49 -24.18 1.08
C SER A 317 -20.98 -24.52 1.04
N SER A 318 -20.20 -23.84 0.21
CA SER A 318 -18.77 -24.06 0.05
C SER A 318 -17.97 -22.98 0.74
N PHE A 319 -17.25 -23.39 1.74
CA PHE A 319 -16.21 -22.58 2.38
C PHE A 319 -14.95 -22.73 1.55
N VAL A 320 -14.51 -21.66 0.88
CA VAL A 320 -13.24 -21.64 0.17
C VAL A 320 -12.20 -21.06 1.09
N GLU A 321 -11.44 -21.91 1.75
CA GLU A 321 -10.25 -21.55 2.48
C GLU A 321 -9.05 -21.84 1.59
N SER A 322 -8.37 -20.79 1.10
CA SER A 322 -7.09 -20.92 0.45
C SER A 322 -6.00 -20.48 1.42
N ASP A 323 -5.35 -21.45 2.02
CA ASP A 323 -4.26 -21.25 2.97
C ASP A 323 -2.93 -21.57 2.29
N PHE A 324 -2.02 -20.59 2.24
CA PHE A 324 -0.64 -20.80 1.79
C PHE A 324 0.17 -21.65 2.75
N ASN A 325 -0.34 -21.92 3.96
CA ASN A 325 0.36 -22.66 4.98
C ASN A 325 -0.65 -23.41 5.83
N LYS A 326 -0.83 -24.71 5.56
CA LYS A 326 -1.74 -25.60 6.31
C LYS A 326 -1.40 -25.78 7.80
N ASP A 327 -0.26 -25.27 8.27
CA ASP A 327 0.27 -25.55 9.61
C ASP A 327 0.12 -24.40 10.62
N HIS A 328 -0.84 -23.48 10.45
CA HIS A 328 -0.98 -22.33 11.33
C HIS A 328 -2.03 -22.44 12.43
N LYS A 329 -1.68 -23.18 13.44
CA LYS A 329 -1.98 -22.81 14.83
C LYS A 329 -0.65 -22.76 15.58
N SER A 330 -0.09 -21.56 15.76
CA SER A 330 1.02 -21.23 16.68
C SER A 330 2.32 -20.71 16.04
N ASN A 331 2.83 -19.64 16.62
CA ASN A 331 4.21 -19.12 16.64
C ASN A 331 5.06 -19.33 15.36
N GLN A 332 4.99 -18.35 14.46
CA GLN A 332 5.84 -18.34 13.26
C GLN A 332 7.31 -18.07 13.63
N SER A 333 8.12 -19.12 13.56
CA SER A 333 9.58 -19.03 13.65
C SER A 333 10.21 -18.58 12.31
N LYS A 334 11.47 -18.15 12.34
CA LYS A 334 12.29 -17.84 11.14
C LYS A 334 12.23 -18.96 10.08
N ALA A 335 12.13 -20.22 10.49
CA ALA A 335 12.00 -21.37 9.60
C ALA A 335 10.79 -21.31 8.65
N SER A 336 9.65 -20.74 9.07
CA SER A 336 8.48 -20.62 8.19
C SER A 336 8.60 -19.48 7.16
N GLN A 337 9.49 -18.51 7.39
CA GLN A 337 9.82 -17.47 6.40
C GLN A 337 10.71 -18.04 5.30
N GLU A 338 11.69 -18.86 5.68
CA GLU A 338 12.56 -19.53 4.73
C GLU A 338 11.80 -20.55 3.89
N GLU A 339 10.84 -21.27 4.47
CA GLU A 339 9.99 -22.22 3.75
C GLU A 339 9.02 -21.52 2.77
N ALA A 340 8.45 -20.36 3.13
CA ALA A 340 7.64 -19.57 2.22
C ALA A 340 8.47 -18.98 1.07
N MET A 341 9.70 -18.52 1.35
CA MET A 341 10.63 -18.06 0.32
C MET A 341 11.11 -19.20 -0.57
N LEU A 342 11.29 -20.40 -0.03
CA LEU A 342 11.59 -21.60 -0.80
C LEU A 342 10.43 -21.98 -1.73
N LYS A 343 9.19 -21.96 -1.27
CA LYS A 343 8.00 -22.22 -2.12
C LYS A 343 7.83 -21.15 -3.22
N ILE A 344 8.09 -19.87 -2.91
CA ILE A 344 8.12 -18.81 -3.92
C ILE A 344 9.25 -19.05 -4.93
N SER A 345 10.42 -19.46 -4.44
CA SER A 345 11.56 -19.83 -5.28
C SER A 345 11.26 -21.06 -6.15
N ASP A 346 10.55 -22.04 -5.63
CA ASP A 346 10.19 -23.25 -6.36
C ASP A 346 9.13 -22.97 -7.42
N CYS A 347 8.07 -22.20 -7.10
CA CYS A 347 7.10 -21.70 -8.10
C CYS A 347 7.77 -20.82 -9.16
N ALA A 348 8.71 -19.96 -8.77
CA ALA A 348 9.46 -19.15 -9.71
C ALA A 348 10.39 -20.01 -10.57
N LYS A 349 10.95 -21.10 -10.02
CA LYS A 349 11.72 -22.09 -10.78
C LYS A 349 10.84 -22.87 -11.74
N ASP A 350 9.66 -23.35 -11.33
CA ASP A 350 8.74 -24.08 -12.20
C ASP A 350 8.32 -23.21 -13.39
N ILE A 351 8.02 -21.93 -13.16
CA ILE A 351 7.74 -20.97 -14.22
C ILE A 351 9.00 -20.73 -15.08
N ALA A 352 10.16 -20.57 -14.46
CA ALA A 352 11.43 -20.37 -15.15
C ALA A 352 11.82 -21.61 -15.99
N GLU A 353 11.66 -22.83 -15.45
CA GLU A 353 11.90 -24.08 -16.17
C GLU A 353 10.94 -24.25 -17.33
N GLN A 354 9.65 -23.96 -17.18
CA GLN A 354 8.68 -23.94 -18.28
C GLN A 354 9.07 -22.92 -19.35
N ILE A 355 9.56 -21.75 -18.96
CA ILE A 355 10.03 -20.70 -19.85
C ILE A 355 11.30 -21.10 -20.59
N GLU A 356 12.26 -21.74 -19.91
CA GLU A 356 13.51 -22.24 -20.50
C GLU A 356 13.26 -23.38 -21.47
N ASP A 357 12.36 -24.31 -21.16
CA ASP A 357 11.97 -25.44 -22.02
C ASP A 357 11.28 -25.00 -23.32
N LEU A 358 10.70 -23.79 -23.35
CA LEU A 358 10.08 -23.26 -24.58
C LEU A 358 11.09 -22.96 -25.70
N GLY A 359 12.39 -22.79 -25.34
CA GLY A 359 13.45 -22.48 -26.29
C GLY A 359 13.36 -21.04 -26.83
N GLY A 360 13.78 -20.82 -28.08
CA GLY A 360 13.87 -19.48 -28.66
C GLY A 360 12.51 -18.84 -28.99
N PHE A 361 12.54 -17.56 -29.35
CA PHE A 361 11.36 -16.71 -29.61
C PHE A 361 10.27 -17.35 -30.47
N SER A 362 10.61 -17.95 -31.62
CA SER A 362 9.63 -18.57 -32.52
C SER A 362 8.88 -19.74 -31.88
N LYS A 363 9.55 -20.54 -31.04
CA LYS A 363 8.90 -21.63 -30.30
C LYS A 363 8.02 -21.09 -29.18
N THR A 364 8.47 -20.07 -28.46
CA THR A 364 7.70 -19.36 -27.44
C THR A 364 6.44 -18.73 -28.02
N LEU A 365 6.56 -18.08 -29.17
CA LEU A 365 5.40 -17.53 -29.92
C LEU A 365 4.39 -18.61 -30.26
N LYS A 366 4.83 -19.73 -30.85
CA LYS A 366 3.97 -20.89 -31.21
C LYS A 366 3.28 -21.47 -29.97
N TYR A 367 3.98 -21.58 -28.87
CA TYR A 367 3.42 -22.06 -27.59
C TYR A 367 2.29 -21.16 -27.10
N HIS A 368 2.50 -19.84 -27.06
CA HIS A 368 1.48 -18.91 -26.59
C HIS A 368 0.29 -18.80 -27.53
N MET A 369 0.50 -18.88 -28.84
CA MET A 369 -0.58 -18.97 -29.81
C MET A 369 -1.44 -20.21 -29.60
N LYS A 370 -0.80 -21.38 -29.38
CA LYS A 370 -1.52 -22.63 -29.10
C LYS A 370 -2.27 -22.56 -27.77
N ARG A 371 -1.64 -21.99 -26.73
CA ARG A 371 -2.28 -21.82 -25.41
C ARG A 371 -3.53 -20.94 -25.46
N LYS A 372 -3.57 -19.96 -26.36
CA LYS A 372 -4.69 -19.04 -26.54
C LYS A 372 -5.65 -19.44 -27.67
N ASP A 373 -5.35 -20.53 -28.37
CA ASP A 373 -6.08 -20.99 -29.55
C ASP A 373 -6.25 -19.91 -30.63
N ILE A 374 -5.18 -19.11 -30.83
CA ILE A 374 -5.15 -17.98 -31.80
C ILE A 374 -4.37 -18.38 -33.05
N ARG A 375 -4.95 -18.13 -34.22
CA ARG A 375 -4.30 -18.33 -35.51
C ARG A 375 -3.48 -17.12 -35.95
N GLU A 376 -2.62 -17.31 -36.96
CA GLU A 376 -1.73 -16.26 -37.48
C GLU A 376 -2.49 -15.03 -38.00
N ASP A 377 -3.57 -15.22 -38.69
CA ASP A 377 -4.43 -14.18 -39.26
C ASP A 377 -5.13 -13.37 -38.15
N GLU A 378 -5.61 -14.05 -37.12
CA GLU A 378 -6.24 -13.46 -35.96
C GLU A 378 -5.23 -12.69 -35.10
N LEU A 379 -4.06 -13.27 -34.86
CA LEU A 379 -2.99 -12.59 -34.13
C LEU A 379 -2.51 -11.33 -34.85
N ALA A 380 -2.41 -11.40 -36.20
CA ALA A 380 -2.07 -10.24 -37.02
C ALA A 380 -3.11 -9.12 -36.89
N TRP A 381 -4.39 -9.48 -36.89
CA TRP A 381 -5.49 -8.53 -36.71
C TRP A 381 -5.48 -7.91 -35.32
N GLN A 382 -5.39 -8.74 -34.27
CA GLN A 382 -5.42 -8.28 -32.87
C GLN A 382 -4.20 -7.44 -32.47
N SER A 383 -3.02 -7.74 -33.02
CA SER A 383 -1.79 -7.03 -32.72
C SER A 383 -1.52 -5.80 -33.59
N GLY A 384 -2.26 -5.64 -34.71
CA GLY A 384 -1.94 -4.64 -35.72
C GLY A 384 -0.64 -4.92 -36.49
N VAL A 385 0.03 -6.04 -36.23
CA VAL A 385 1.25 -6.46 -36.93
C VAL A 385 0.88 -7.24 -38.17
N SER A 386 1.51 -6.93 -39.31
CA SER A 386 1.16 -7.58 -40.58
C SER A 386 1.34 -9.10 -40.55
N ALA A 387 0.42 -9.85 -41.17
CA ALA A 387 0.48 -11.31 -41.25
C ALA A 387 1.82 -11.86 -41.79
N PRO A 388 2.44 -11.25 -42.84
CA PRO A 388 3.78 -11.66 -43.26
C PRO A 388 4.86 -11.50 -42.20
N THR A 389 4.73 -10.49 -41.33
CA THR A 389 5.66 -10.28 -40.21
C THR A 389 5.47 -11.36 -39.16
N ILE A 390 4.22 -11.70 -38.77
CA ILE A 390 3.91 -12.80 -37.84
C ILE A 390 4.45 -14.13 -38.38
N SER A 391 4.16 -14.44 -39.65
CA SER A 391 4.66 -15.65 -40.32
C SER A 391 6.20 -15.71 -40.32
N LYS A 392 6.86 -14.58 -40.54
CA LYS A 392 8.31 -14.50 -40.44
C LYS A 392 8.83 -14.76 -39.04
N TYR A 393 8.15 -14.23 -37.98
CA TYR A 393 8.49 -14.47 -36.61
C TYR A 393 8.35 -15.95 -36.20
N LEU A 394 7.40 -16.67 -36.79
CA LEU A 394 7.16 -18.08 -36.51
C LEU A 394 8.15 -19.02 -37.24
N ASN A 395 8.63 -18.64 -38.41
CA ASN A 395 9.36 -19.56 -39.30
C ASN A 395 10.84 -19.19 -39.51
N ASP A 396 11.25 -17.97 -39.18
CA ASP A 396 12.62 -17.49 -39.32
C ASP A 396 13.16 -17.04 -37.93
N PRO A 397 13.88 -17.93 -37.21
CA PRO A 397 14.44 -17.61 -35.89
C PRO A 397 15.38 -16.42 -35.90
N ASP A 398 16.11 -16.21 -36.98
CA ASP A 398 17.15 -15.20 -37.11
C ASP A 398 16.61 -13.84 -37.60
N CYS A 399 15.33 -13.76 -37.94
CA CYS A 399 14.75 -12.50 -38.37
C CYS A 399 14.86 -11.43 -37.30
N LYS A 400 15.21 -10.21 -37.69
CA LYS A 400 15.26 -9.05 -36.79
C LYS A 400 13.83 -8.69 -36.36
N LYS A 401 13.64 -8.64 -35.04
CA LYS A 401 12.37 -8.26 -34.39
C LYS A 401 12.44 -6.80 -33.96
N LYS A 402 11.34 -6.08 -34.15
CA LYS A 402 11.16 -4.71 -33.61
C LYS A 402 10.45 -4.76 -32.29
N ILE A 403 10.89 -3.97 -31.33
CA ILE A 403 10.32 -3.97 -29.98
C ILE A 403 8.83 -3.61 -30.00
N GLU A 404 8.42 -2.69 -30.89
CA GLU A 404 7.04 -2.27 -31.04
C GLU A 404 6.13 -3.45 -31.42
N ASN A 405 6.58 -4.26 -32.38
CA ASN A 405 5.83 -5.44 -32.82
C ASN A 405 5.80 -6.54 -31.74
N VAL A 406 6.92 -6.73 -31.01
CA VAL A 406 7.00 -7.71 -29.93
C VAL A 406 6.01 -7.36 -28.81
N LEU A 407 5.97 -6.08 -28.42
CA LEU A 407 5.03 -5.60 -27.40
C LEU A 407 3.57 -5.78 -27.87
N ALA A 408 3.24 -5.39 -29.09
CA ALA A 408 1.88 -5.52 -29.62
C ALA A 408 1.44 -6.98 -29.74
N VAL A 409 2.32 -7.89 -30.17
CA VAL A 409 2.05 -9.32 -30.22
C VAL A 409 1.86 -9.90 -28.82
N GLY A 410 2.71 -9.53 -27.86
CA GLY A 410 2.59 -9.96 -26.47
C GLY A 410 1.27 -9.50 -25.82
N LYS A 411 0.83 -8.28 -26.12
CA LYS A 411 -0.48 -7.76 -25.69
C LYS A 411 -1.64 -8.52 -26.30
N ALA A 412 -1.61 -8.77 -27.60
CA ALA A 412 -2.65 -9.56 -28.30
C ALA A 412 -2.75 -10.99 -27.74
N LEU A 413 -1.62 -11.58 -27.34
CA LEU A 413 -1.57 -12.88 -26.67
C LEU A 413 -1.94 -12.81 -25.18
N ARG A 414 -2.23 -11.63 -24.64
CA ARG A 414 -2.52 -11.40 -23.21
C ARG A 414 -1.49 -12.10 -22.33
N LEU A 415 -0.22 -11.84 -22.59
CA LEU A 415 0.86 -12.39 -21.79
C LEU A 415 0.88 -11.72 -20.41
N ASN A 416 0.96 -12.52 -19.35
CA ASN A 416 1.21 -11.97 -18.03
C ASN A 416 2.61 -11.32 -17.96
N PRO A 417 2.92 -10.52 -16.94
CA PRO A 417 4.20 -9.80 -16.85
C PRO A 417 5.43 -10.69 -17.04
N VAL A 418 5.43 -11.88 -16.43
CA VAL A 418 6.58 -12.81 -16.49
C VAL A 418 6.81 -13.34 -17.90
N TYR A 419 5.73 -13.79 -18.54
CA TYR A 419 5.81 -14.24 -19.95
C TYR A 419 6.11 -13.11 -20.93
N MET A 420 5.68 -11.88 -20.64
CA MET A 420 5.98 -10.73 -21.46
C MET A 420 7.47 -10.36 -21.40
N GLU A 421 8.08 -10.38 -20.20
CA GLU A 421 9.52 -10.14 -20.05
C GLU A 421 10.33 -11.22 -20.77
N ASP A 422 10.03 -12.50 -20.57
CA ASP A 422 10.66 -13.61 -21.31
C ASP A 422 10.51 -13.47 -22.82
N PHE A 423 9.32 -13.11 -23.28
CA PHE A 423 9.02 -12.91 -24.69
C PHE A 423 9.85 -11.78 -25.32
N ILE A 424 10.02 -10.68 -24.58
CA ILE A 424 10.88 -9.55 -24.97
C ILE A 424 12.34 -10.00 -25.00
N GLU A 425 12.82 -10.68 -23.97
CA GLU A 425 14.20 -11.15 -23.87
C GLU A 425 14.55 -12.11 -25.01
N LYS A 426 13.73 -13.13 -25.26
CA LYS A 426 13.92 -14.10 -26.35
C LYS A 426 13.81 -13.47 -27.73
N SER A 427 13.11 -12.35 -27.86
CA SER A 427 13.02 -11.62 -29.13
C SER A 427 14.34 -10.96 -29.54
N GLN A 428 15.22 -10.68 -28.59
CA GLN A 428 16.44 -9.90 -28.76
C GLN A 428 16.19 -8.52 -29.40
N ALA A 429 14.95 -8.01 -29.29
CA ALA A 429 14.60 -6.70 -29.81
C ALA A 429 15.27 -5.60 -28.97
N THR A 430 15.84 -4.62 -29.65
CA THR A 430 16.55 -3.53 -28.95
C THR A 430 15.56 -2.53 -28.39
N ILE A 431 15.62 -2.29 -27.08
CA ILE A 431 14.93 -1.18 -26.42
C ILE A 431 15.81 0.07 -26.55
N PRO A 432 15.28 1.21 -27.03
CA PRO A 432 16.08 2.37 -27.46
C PRO A 432 17.03 2.90 -26.38
N ASN A 433 16.59 3.02 -25.14
CA ASN A 433 17.39 3.57 -24.06
C ASN A 433 16.89 3.09 -22.67
N ARG A 434 17.62 3.49 -21.61
CA ARG A 434 17.30 3.13 -20.23
C ARG A 434 15.93 3.67 -19.78
N HIS A 435 15.56 4.88 -20.20
CA HIS A 435 14.27 5.48 -19.87
C HIS A 435 13.11 4.66 -20.47
N ALA A 436 13.19 4.30 -21.75
CA ALA A 436 12.21 3.43 -22.39
C ALA A 436 12.08 2.08 -21.67
N ARG A 437 13.20 1.48 -21.23
CA ARG A 437 13.18 0.20 -20.48
C ARG A 437 12.42 0.32 -19.16
N ILE A 438 12.61 1.42 -18.42
CA ILE A 438 11.91 1.65 -17.16
C ILE A 438 10.42 1.82 -17.40
N VAL A 439 10.02 2.63 -18.39
CA VAL A 439 8.61 2.87 -18.74
C VAL A 439 7.93 1.57 -19.20
N LEU A 440 8.54 0.81 -20.11
CA LEU A 440 7.99 -0.46 -20.57
C LEU A 440 7.83 -1.45 -19.42
N ARG A 441 8.82 -1.58 -18.55
CA ARG A 441 8.74 -2.47 -17.38
C ARG A 441 7.63 -2.05 -16.44
N TYR A 442 7.46 -0.74 -16.21
CA TYR A 442 6.35 -0.22 -15.44
C TYR A 442 4.99 -0.59 -16.06
N LEU A 443 4.82 -0.42 -17.37
CA LEU A 443 3.58 -0.76 -18.07
C LEU A 443 3.29 -2.27 -18.02
N ILE A 444 4.30 -3.10 -18.23
CA ILE A 444 4.16 -4.56 -18.19
C ILE A 444 3.64 -5.03 -16.83
N TRP A 445 4.18 -4.47 -15.73
CA TRP A 445 3.88 -4.94 -14.39
C TRP A 445 2.65 -4.28 -13.74
N ASN A 446 2.36 -3.01 -14.08
CA ASN A 446 1.30 -2.26 -13.43
C ASN A 446 0.06 -2.03 -14.32
N HIS A 447 0.19 -2.25 -15.63
CA HIS A 447 -0.86 -2.04 -16.62
C HIS A 447 -0.97 -3.21 -17.62
N PRO A 448 -0.97 -4.48 -17.14
CA PRO A 448 -0.98 -5.63 -18.05
C PRO A 448 -2.27 -5.74 -18.87
N ASP A 449 -3.39 -5.27 -18.35
CA ASP A 449 -4.72 -5.39 -18.95
C ASP A 449 -5.12 -4.19 -19.84
N ASP A 450 -4.36 -3.10 -19.80
CA ASP A 450 -4.60 -1.92 -20.65
C ASP A 450 -4.55 -2.31 -22.13
N SER A 451 -5.29 -1.61 -22.97
CA SER A 451 -5.24 -1.77 -24.43
C SER A 451 -3.89 -1.30 -25.03
N VAL A 452 -3.66 -1.61 -26.29
CA VAL A 452 -2.46 -1.14 -27.02
C VAL A 452 -2.48 0.39 -27.13
N GLU A 453 -3.67 0.98 -27.33
CA GLU A 453 -3.87 2.43 -27.39
C GLU A 453 -3.54 3.09 -26.04
N GLU A 454 -4.04 2.56 -24.94
CA GLU A 454 -3.75 3.09 -23.59
C GLU A 454 -2.27 2.97 -23.26
N TRP A 455 -1.59 1.92 -23.68
CA TRP A 455 -0.13 1.82 -23.57
C TRP A 455 0.56 2.88 -24.42
N GLN A 456 0.09 3.13 -25.66
CA GLN A 456 0.66 4.16 -26.52
C GLN A 456 0.53 5.54 -25.89
N ASP A 457 -0.64 5.88 -25.33
CA ASP A 457 -0.87 7.16 -24.65
C ASP A 457 0.09 7.36 -23.47
N LYS A 458 0.31 6.32 -22.68
CA LYS A 458 1.27 6.35 -21.55
C LYS A 458 2.73 6.43 -22.01
N ILE A 459 3.08 5.74 -23.08
CA ILE A 459 4.41 5.81 -23.72
C ILE A 459 4.67 7.22 -24.23
N ASP A 460 3.68 7.84 -24.88
CA ASP A 460 3.79 9.21 -25.40
C ASP A 460 3.85 10.25 -24.26
N ALA A 461 3.02 10.08 -23.22
CA ALA A 461 3.07 10.92 -22.03
C ALA A 461 4.43 10.85 -21.31
N ALA A 462 5.09 9.70 -21.37
CA ALA A 462 6.42 9.51 -20.82
C ALA A 462 7.55 9.97 -21.77
N ASN A 463 7.26 10.55 -22.93
CA ASN A 463 8.23 10.98 -23.94
C ASN A 463 9.19 9.85 -24.39
N VAL A 464 8.67 8.63 -24.57
CA VAL A 464 9.43 7.48 -25.08
C VAL A 464 9.15 7.33 -26.58
N ASP A 465 10.21 7.28 -27.37
CA ASP A 465 10.10 7.13 -28.84
C ASP A 465 9.89 5.65 -29.24
N ILE A 466 8.71 5.13 -28.94
CA ILE A 466 8.23 3.81 -29.33
C ILE A 466 6.80 3.99 -29.86
N LYS A 467 6.53 3.49 -31.08
CA LYS A 467 5.22 3.57 -31.71
C LYS A 467 4.66 2.16 -31.93
N LEU A 468 3.67 1.82 -31.12
CA LEU A 468 3.00 0.52 -31.20
C LEU A 468 2.14 0.46 -32.48
N PRO A 469 2.08 -0.71 -33.15
CA PRO A 469 1.16 -0.92 -34.25
C PRO A 469 -0.29 -0.70 -33.81
N GLN A 470 -1.06 0.02 -34.62
CA GLN A 470 -2.50 0.22 -34.37
C GLN A 470 -3.31 -0.80 -35.15
N GLN A 471 -4.41 -1.25 -34.57
CA GLN A 471 -5.41 -2.04 -35.28
C GLN A 471 -5.97 -1.22 -36.45
N LYS A 472 -6.03 -1.80 -37.62
CA LYS A 472 -6.58 -1.17 -38.83
C LYS A 472 -8.08 -1.41 -38.95
#